data_956110b4a8595566c26ee7ab2a6d0a15
#
_entry.id   956110b4a8595566c26ee7ab2a6d0a15
#
_cell.length_a   1.000
_cell.length_b   1.000
_cell.length_c   1.000
_cell.angle_alpha   90.00
_cell.angle_beta   90.00
_cell.angle_gamma   90.00
#
_symmetry.space_group_name_H-M   'P 1'
#
loop_
_entity.id
_entity.type
_entity.pdbx_description
1 polymer ?
#
loop_
_entity_poly.entity_id
_entity_poly.type
_entity_poly.pdbx_seq_one_letter_code
_entity_poly.pdbx_strand_id
1 'polypeptide(L)'
;MKGRRKMKEAYPVCLIEDTKEKGILVYVPGLEIHTEGTDLYDAIQMARDAISLKVADLELDEKEIPAPMTYEEGFAKVSKEYGYSEGTMTYVDINTESYLSRLKNKSVRKNCSIPVWMDDEVKKYGISCSKVLQNALAMKIAEEREKDSTEGDDKNENKK
;
A
#
# COMPACT_ATOMS: atom_id res chain seq x y z
N MET A 1 2.65 -6.07 -19.78
CA MET A 1 2.31 -5.69 -18.37
C MET A 1 1.08 -6.46 -17.94
N LYS A 2 1.21 -7.44 -17.01
CA LYS A 2 0.03 -8.06 -16.39
C LYS A 2 -0.66 -6.99 -15.56
N GLY A 3 -1.92 -6.72 -15.83
CA GLY A 3 -2.72 -5.75 -15.09
C GLY A 3 -2.66 -6.08 -13.59
N ARG A 4 -2.31 -5.09 -12.76
CA ARG A 4 -2.31 -5.21 -11.30
C ARG A 4 -3.68 -5.69 -10.84
N ARG A 5 -3.70 -6.83 -10.19
CA ARG A 5 -4.93 -7.45 -9.68
C ARG A 5 -5.39 -6.62 -8.49
N LYS A 6 -6.51 -5.93 -8.64
CA LYS A 6 -7.18 -5.24 -7.52
C LYS A 6 -7.61 -6.29 -6.53
N MET A 7 -7.06 -6.24 -5.32
CA MET A 7 -7.38 -7.24 -4.32
C MET A 7 -8.36 -6.67 -3.28
N LYS A 8 -9.49 -7.32 -3.16
CA LYS A 8 -10.46 -7.13 -2.07
C LYS A 8 -10.60 -8.46 -1.39
N GLU A 9 -10.10 -8.57 -0.19
CA GLU A 9 -10.04 -9.79 0.58
C GLU A 9 -10.34 -9.49 2.04
N ALA A 10 -10.68 -10.52 2.80
CA ALA A 10 -10.85 -10.44 4.24
C ALA A 10 -9.94 -11.46 4.93
N TYR A 11 -9.17 -11.02 5.89
CA TYR A 11 -8.23 -11.86 6.64
C TYR A 11 -8.75 -12.11 8.05
N PRO A 12 -8.62 -13.35 8.57
CA PRO A 12 -8.92 -13.62 9.97
C PRO A 12 -7.89 -12.94 10.86
N VAL A 13 -8.38 -12.28 11.90
CA VAL A 13 -7.60 -11.50 12.84
C VAL A 13 -8.00 -11.91 14.25
N CYS A 14 -7.04 -12.12 15.14
CA CYS A 14 -7.25 -12.33 16.55
C CYS A 14 -7.04 -11.03 17.32
N LEU A 15 -8.01 -10.65 18.13
CA LEU A 15 -7.99 -9.50 19.03
C LEU A 15 -7.85 -10.01 20.45
N ILE A 16 -6.81 -9.60 21.16
CA ILE A 16 -6.48 -10.05 22.51
C ILE A 16 -6.45 -8.84 23.42
N GLU A 17 -7.33 -8.79 24.44
CA GLU A 17 -7.34 -7.70 25.40
C GLU A 17 -6.09 -7.77 26.29
N ASP A 18 -5.29 -6.72 26.28
CA ASP A 18 -4.18 -6.57 27.23
C ASP A 18 -4.68 -5.93 28.52
N THR A 19 -4.85 -6.76 29.53
CA THR A 19 -5.31 -6.31 30.85
C THR A 19 -4.28 -5.45 31.59
N LYS A 20 -3.01 -5.46 31.18
CA LYS A 20 -1.92 -4.71 31.84
C LYS A 20 -1.77 -3.31 31.24
N GLU A 21 -1.79 -3.20 29.94
CA GLU A 21 -1.53 -1.94 29.23
C GLU A 21 -2.81 -1.25 28.73
N LYS A 22 -3.99 -1.84 28.99
CA LYS A 22 -5.32 -1.35 28.59
C LYS A 22 -5.45 -1.11 27.09
N GLY A 23 -4.79 -1.94 26.29
CA GLY A 23 -4.87 -1.94 24.85
C GLY A 23 -5.45 -3.23 24.31
N ILE A 24 -5.49 -3.34 23.00
CA ILE A 24 -5.88 -4.57 22.31
C ILE A 24 -4.74 -4.97 21.40
N LEU A 25 -4.14 -6.12 21.68
CA LEU A 25 -3.17 -6.74 20.81
C LEU A 25 -3.87 -7.37 19.61
N VAL A 26 -3.27 -7.25 18.47
CA VAL A 26 -3.80 -7.73 17.20
C VAL A 26 -2.82 -8.70 16.58
N TYR A 27 -3.28 -9.89 16.25
CA TYR A 27 -2.50 -10.88 15.52
C TYR A 27 -3.22 -11.33 14.24
N VAL A 28 -2.51 -11.31 13.11
CA VAL A 28 -3.01 -11.77 11.82
C VAL A 28 -2.28 -13.06 11.43
N PRO A 29 -2.86 -14.23 11.72
CA PRO A 29 -2.12 -15.50 11.66
C PRO A 29 -1.65 -15.88 10.25
N GLY A 30 -2.38 -15.48 9.21
CA GLY A 30 -2.04 -15.77 7.83
C GLY A 30 -0.86 -14.98 7.28
N LEU A 31 -0.56 -13.82 7.85
CA LEU A 31 0.48 -12.91 7.42
C LEU A 31 1.57 -12.71 8.47
N GLU A 32 1.43 -13.32 9.64
CA GLU A 32 2.34 -13.19 10.80
C GLU A 32 2.58 -11.74 11.20
N ILE A 33 1.48 -10.96 11.22
CA ILE A 33 1.51 -9.56 11.59
C ILE A 33 1.07 -9.42 13.04
N HIS A 34 1.83 -8.64 13.80
CA HIS A 34 1.48 -8.20 15.15
C HIS A 34 1.36 -6.68 15.13
N THR A 35 0.28 -6.18 15.71
CA THR A 35 0.06 -4.75 15.94
C THR A 35 -0.79 -4.57 17.19
N GLU A 36 -1.12 -3.36 17.54
CA GLU A 36 -1.92 -3.03 18.71
C GLU A 36 -2.81 -1.83 18.44
N GLY A 37 -3.85 -1.68 19.22
CA GLY A 37 -4.72 -0.51 19.22
C GLY A 37 -5.13 -0.13 20.64
N THR A 38 -5.49 1.13 20.82
CA THR A 38 -5.90 1.68 22.10
C THR A 38 -7.32 1.24 22.52
N ASP A 39 -8.15 0.94 21.55
CA ASP A 39 -9.50 0.41 21.70
C ASP A 39 -9.85 -0.52 20.54
N LEU A 40 -11.05 -1.08 20.53
CA LEU A 40 -11.50 -2.02 19.51
C LEU A 40 -11.53 -1.41 18.11
N TYR A 41 -11.97 -0.14 17.98
CA TYR A 41 -12.01 0.54 16.71
C TYR A 41 -10.59 0.76 16.16
N ASP A 42 -9.70 1.26 16.99
CA ASP A 42 -8.30 1.52 16.65
C ASP A 42 -7.59 0.20 16.29
N ALA A 43 -7.78 -0.86 17.06
CA ALA A 43 -7.22 -2.19 16.79
C ALA A 43 -7.63 -2.72 15.40
N ILE A 44 -8.91 -2.57 15.01
CA ILE A 44 -9.40 -2.96 13.69
C ILE A 44 -8.79 -2.09 12.59
N GLN A 45 -8.62 -0.78 12.81
CA GLN A 45 -7.96 0.11 11.84
C GLN A 45 -6.48 -0.25 11.68
N MET A 46 -5.78 -0.48 12.78
CA MET A 46 -4.38 -0.90 12.77
C MET A 46 -4.19 -2.24 12.05
N ALA A 47 -5.09 -3.21 12.28
CA ALA A 47 -5.10 -4.46 11.53
C ALA A 47 -5.27 -4.24 10.03
N ARG A 48 -6.26 -3.42 9.64
CA ARG A 48 -6.55 -3.12 8.22
C ARG A 48 -5.36 -2.44 7.54
N ASP A 49 -4.75 -1.48 8.21
CA ASP A 49 -3.58 -0.76 7.67
C ASP A 49 -2.36 -1.69 7.54
N ALA A 50 -2.09 -2.50 8.55
CA ALA A 50 -0.95 -3.42 8.55
C ALA A 50 -1.10 -4.53 7.49
N ILE A 51 -2.29 -5.13 7.35
CA ILE A 51 -2.58 -6.11 6.30
C ILE A 51 -2.46 -5.47 4.91
N SER A 52 -3.06 -4.29 4.72
CA SER A 52 -3.02 -3.57 3.45
C SER A 52 -1.59 -3.21 3.04
N LEU A 53 -0.76 -2.78 3.98
CA LEU A 53 0.66 -2.51 3.77
C LEU A 53 1.40 -3.76 3.32
N LYS A 54 1.28 -4.84 4.08
CA LYS A 54 1.96 -6.12 3.81
C LYS A 54 1.60 -6.69 2.44
N VAL A 55 0.30 -6.69 2.12
CA VAL A 55 -0.21 -7.20 0.84
C VAL A 55 0.24 -6.31 -0.32
N ALA A 56 0.22 -4.97 -0.14
CA ALA A 56 0.70 -4.04 -1.16
C ALA A 56 2.21 -4.18 -1.41
N ASP A 57 3.01 -4.40 -0.38
CA ASP A 57 4.45 -4.63 -0.51
C ASP A 57 4.74 -5.94 -1.28
N LEU A 58 4.03 -7.02 -0.95
CA LEU A 58 4.16 -8.28 -1.68
C LEU A 58 3.77 -8.13 -3.15
N GLU A 59 2.69 -7.37 -3.44
CA GLU A 59 2.26 -7.08 -4.81
C GLU A 59 3.29 -6.25 -5.58
N LEU A 60 3.89 -5.24 -4.93
CA LEU A 60 4.93 -4.40 -5.55
C LEU A 60 6.21 -5.17 -5.84
N ASP A 61 6.57 -6.11 -4.96
CA ASP A 61 7.74 -6.98 -5.09
C ASP A 61 7.48 -8.19 -6.03
N GLU A 62 6.30 -8.30 -6.62
CA GLU A 62 5.86 -9.44 -7.44
C GLU A 62 5.99 -10.79 -6.73
N LYS A 63 5.88 -10.79 -5.39
CA LYS A 63 5.88 -11.98 -4.55
C LYS A 63 4.49 -12.60 -4.45
N GLU A 64 4.46 -13.88 -4.11
CA GLU A 64 3.22 -14.58 -3.84
C GLU A 64 2.51 -14.00 -2.61
N ILE A 65 1.24 -13.65 -2.77
CA ILE A 65 0.40 -13.15 -1.69
C ILE A 65 -0.29 -14.35 -1.05
N PRO A 66 -0.06 -14.64 0.23
CA PRO A 66 -0.73 -15.73 0.92
C PRO A 66 -2.24 -15.55 0.87
N ALA A 67 -2.96 -16.62 0.50
CA ALA A 67 -4.41 -16.63 0.58
C ALA A 67 -4.87 -16.46 2.04
N PRO A 68 -5.99 -15.76 2.28
CA PRO A 68 -6.57 -15.70 3.61
C PRO A 68 -6.82 -17.11 4.18
N MET A 69 -6.43 -17.34 5.41
CA MET A 69 -6.75 -18.57 6.13
C MET A 69 -8.26 -18.67 6.39
N THR A 70 -8.74 -19.88 6.59
CA THR A 70 -10.08 -20.08 7.15
C THR A 70 -10.10 -19.67 8.63
N TYR A 71 -11.31 -19.53 9.18
CA TYR A 71 -11.46 -19.26 10.63
C TYR A 71 -10.80 -20.36 11.46
N GLU A 72 -11.03 -21.61 11.10
CA GLU A 72 -10.53 -22.78 11.82
C GLU A 72 -9.00 -22.85 11.80
N GLU A 73 -8.39 -22.62 10.64
CA GLU A 73 -6.93 -22.57 10.49
C GLU A 73 -6.31 -21.43 11.30
N GLY A 74 -6.90 -20.24 11.21
CA GLY A 74 -6.47 -19.07 11.96
C GLY A 74 -6.60 -19.29 13.47
N PHE A 75 -7.73 -19.82 13.93
CA PHE A 75 -7.97 -20.15 15.33
C PHE A 75 -7.01 -21.21 15.86
N ALA A 76 -6.75 -22.26 15.08
CA ALA A 76 -5.80 -23.30 15.46
C ALA A 76 -4.38 -22.76 15.63
N LYS A 77 -3.95 -21.83 14.73
CA LYS A 77 -2.63 -21.19 14.80
C LYS A 77 -2.53 -20.30 16.05
N VAL A 78 -3.54 -19.47 16.31
CA VAL A 78 -3.59 -18.60 17.49
C VAL A 78 -3.57 -19.42 18.77
N SER A 79 -4.36 -20.49 18.84
CA SER A 79 -4.43 -21.37 20.00
C SER A 79 -3.09 -22.02 20.34
N LYS A 80 -2.29 -22.31 19.33
CA LYS A 80 -0.95 -22.88 19.51
C LYS A 80 0.05 -21.84 20.07
N GLU A 81 -0.04 -20.60 19.64
CA GLU A 81 0.90 -19.53 20.03
C GLU A 81 0.55 -18.88 21.35
N TYR A 82 -0.74 -18.62 21.60
CA TYR A 82 -1.20 -17.81 22.74
C TYR A 82 -2.01 -18.58 23.79
N GLY A 83 -2.35 -19.84 23.52
CA GLY A 83 -3.26 -20.60 24.37
C GLY A 83 -4.75 -20.35 24.07
N TYR A 84 -5.60 -21.27 24.53
CA TYR A 84 -7.00 -21.39 24.10
C TYR A 84 -7.95 -20.31 24.59
N SER A 85 -7.59 -19.57 25.63
CA SER A 85 -8.53 -18.73 26.35
C SER A 85 -8.44 -17.24 26.01
N GLU A 86 -7.53 -16.86 25.15
CA GLU A 86 -7.22 -15.45 24.96
C GLU A 86 -7.44 -15.05 23.50
N GLY A 87 -8.46 -14.24 23.28
CA GLY A 87 -8.69 -13.55 22.04
C GLY A 87 -10.01 -13.84 21.33
N THR A 88 -10.48 -12.83 20.65
CA THR A 88 -11.68 -12.89 19.80
C THR A 88 -11.24 -12.92 18.34
N MET A 89 -11.65 -13.95 17.62
CA MET A 89 -11.42 -14.01 16.18
C MET A 89 -12.47 -13.21 15.42
N THR A 90 -12.02 -12.36 14.51
CA THR A 90 -12.86 -11.60 13.58
C THR A 90 -12.25 -11.59 12.19
N TYR A 91 -12.97 -11.03 11.21
CA TYR A 91 -12.44 -10.79 9.88
C TYR A 91 -12.25 -9.29 9.66
N VAL A 92 -11.11 -8.92 9.09
CA VAL A 92 -10.84 -7.55 8.68
C VAL A 92 -10.67 -7.52 7.16
N ASP A 93 -11.51 -6.71 6.54
CA ASP A 93 -11.48 -6.48 5.10
C ASP A 93 -10.36 -5.52 4.70
N ILE A 94 -9.79 -5.75 3.53
CA ILE A 94 -8.83 -4.84 2.91
C ILE A 94 -9.23 -4.48 1.49
N ASN A 95 -8.76 -3.30 1.07
CA ASN A 95 -8.83 -2.85 -0.30
C ASN A 95 -7.49 -2.24 -0.70
N THR A 96 -6.65 -3.02 -1.35
CA THR A 96 -5.32 -2.60 -1.76
C THR A 96 -5.33 -1.43 -2.74
N GLU A 97 -6.40 -1.24 -3.52
CA GLU A 97 -6.55 -0.11 -4.44
C GLU A 97 -6.52 1.24 -3.69
N SER A 98 -7.27 1.34 -2.60
CA SER A 98 -7.29 2.55 -1.76
C SER A 98 -5.92 2.84 -1.16
N TYR A 99 -5.24 1.80 -0.71
CA TYR A 99 -3.92 1.91 -0.13
C TYR A 99 -2.87 2.32 -1.17
N LEU A 100 -2.82 1.64 -2.31
CA LEU A 100 -1.92 1.95 -3.42
C LEU A 100 -2.16 3.35 -4.01
N SER A 101 -3.42 3.80 -4.06
CA SER A 101 -3.76 5.16 -4.47
C SER A 101 -3.19 6.21 -3.51
N ARG A 102 -3.26 5.96 -2.20
CA ARG A 102 -2.65 6.84 -1.18
C ARG A 102 -1.12 6.87 -1.33
N LEU A 103 -0.48 5.73 -1.58
CA LEU A 103 0.97 5.66 -1.83
C LEU A 103 1.37 6.42 -3.10
N LYS A 104 0.62 6.27 -4.20
CA LYS A 104 0.89 6.98 -5.47
C LYS A 104 0.74 8.50 -5.34
N ASN A 105 -0.16 8.97 -4.49
CA ASN A 105 -0.38 10.39 -4.24
C ASN A 105 0.59 10.98 -3.21
N LYS A 106 1.45 10.14 -2.59
CA LYS A 106 2.46 10.61 -1.65
C LYS A 106 3.57 11.36 -2.40
N SER A 107 3.79 12.61 -2.02
CA SER A 107 4.84 13.43 -2.61
C SER A 107 6.23 12.91 -2.25
N VAL A 108 7.10 12.81 -3.25
CA VAL A 108 8.52 12.44 -3.07
C VAL A 108 9.36 13.69 -3.24
N ARG A 109 10.29 13.93 -2.33
CA ARG A 109 11.21 15.06 -2.47
C ARG A 109 12.25 14.74 -3.55
N LYS A 110 12.37 15.64 -4.55
CA LYS A 110 13.43 15.62 -5.56
C LYS A 110 14.27 16.88 -5.42
N ASN A 111 15.57 16.73 -5.32
CA ASN A 111 16.49 17.84 -5.31
C ASN A 111 16.99 18.10 -6.73
N CYS A 112 16.89 19.34 -7.18
CA CYS A 112 17.45 19.78 -8.45
C CYS A 112 18.26 21.07 -8.24
N SER A 113 19.25 21.30 -9.10
CA SER A 113 20.05 22.53 -9.09
C SER A 113 19.67 23.35 -10.32
N ILE A 114 19.55 24.65 -10.14
CA ILE A 114 19.31 25.62 -11.20
C ILE A 114 20.42 26.67 -11.19
N PRO A 115 20.71 27.34 -12.31
CA PRO A 115 21.64 28.48 -12.34
C PRO A 115 21.19 29.61 -11.44
N VAL A 116 22.17 30.38 -10.91
CA VAL A 116 21.91 31.51 -9.99
C VAL A 116 20.97 32.55 -10.60
N TRP A 117 21.20 32.93 -11.86
CA TRP A 117 20.33 33.90 -12.54
C TRP A 117 18.88 33.45 -12.63
N MET A 118 18.63 32.13 -12.78
CA MET A 118 17.29 31.58 -12.84
C MET A 118 16.62 31.61 -11.44
N ASP A 119 17.37 31.37 -10.38
CA ASP A 119 16.89 31.45 -9.01
C ASP A 119 16.45 32.89 -8.65
N ASP A 120 17.23 33.92 -9.12
CA ASP A 120 16.90 35.33 -8.93
C ASP A 120 15.59 35.72 -9.63
N GLU A 121 15.40 35.29 -10.89
CA GLU A 121 14.17 35.57 -11.63
C GLU A 121 12.95 34.81 -11.05
N VAL A 122 13.13 33.55 -10.60
CA VAL A 122 12.09 32.76 -9.93
C VAL A 122 11.60 33.48 -8.67
N LYS A 123 12.50 33.99 -7.85
CA LYS A 123 12.16 34.78 -6.66
C LYS A 123 11.44 36.07 -7.00
N LYS A 124 11.95 36.80 -7.99
CA LYS A 124 11.38 38.07 -8.44
C LYS A 124 9.95 37.96 -8.93
N TYR A 125 9.62 36.86 -9.66
CA TYR A 125 8.28 36.64 -10.20
C TYR A 125 7.40 35.73 -9.32
N GLY A 126 7.88 35.32 -8.15
CA GLY A 126 7.12 34.48 -7.22
C GLY A 126 6.75 33.11 -7.82
N ILE A 127 7.59 32.52 -8.69
CA ILE A 127 7.34 31.27 -9.37
C ILE A 127 7.58 30.09 -8.41
N SER A 128 6.64 29.16 -8.33
CA SER A 128 6.82 27.93 -7.57
C SER A 128 7.56 26.86 -8.37
N CYS A 129 8.86 26.69 -8.10
CA CYS A 129 9.68 25.64 -8.74
C CYS A 129 9.06 24.26 -8.66
N SER A 130 8.45 23.90 -7.51
CA SER A 130 7.81 22.60 -7.32
C SER A 130 6.62 22.40 -8.26
N LYS A 131 5.78 23.42 -8.46
CA LYS A 131 4.64 23.34 -9.39
C LYS A 131 5.11 23.27 -10.84
N VAL A 132 6.11 24.07 -11.21
CA VAL A 132 6.68 24.05 -12.55
C VAL A 132 7.28 22.69 -12.87
N LEU A 133 8.06 22.12 -11.94
CA LEU A 133 8.65 20.79 -12.09
C LEU A 133 7.57 19.69 -12.22
N GLN A 134 6.54 19.72 -11.38
CA GLN A 134 5.44 18.74 -11.45
C GLN A 134 4.71 18.81 -12.80
N ASN A 135 4.41 20.01 -13.29
CA ASN A 135 3.74 20.19 -14.57
C ASN A 135 4.62 19.73 -15.74
N ALA A 136 5.89 20.09 -15.74
CA ALA A 136 6.83 19.70 -16.78
C ALA A 136 7.02 18.17 -16.84
N LEU A 137 7.14 17.52 -15.68
CA LEU A 137 7.22 16.07 -15.58
C LEU A 137 5.93 15.39 -16.03
N ALA A 138 4.76 15.94 -15.67
CA ALA A 138 3.48 15.38 -16.10
C ALA A 138 3.33 15.42 -17.63
N MET A 139 3.68 16.54 -18.26
CA MET A 139 3.68 16.67 -19.71
C MET A 139 4.65 15.67 -20.37
N LYS A 140 5.88 15.61 -19.84
CA LYS A 140 6.90 14.71 -20.43
C LYS A 140 6.53 13.22 -20.29
N ILE A 141 5.96 12.83 -19.15
CA ILE A 141 5.46 11.46 -18.97
C ILE A 141 4.32 11.14 -19.94
N ALA A 142 3.42 12.09 -20.21
CA ALA A 142 2.34 11.90 -21.16
C ALA A 142 2.90 11.67 -22.59
N GLU A 143 3.84 12.50 -23.03
CA GLU A 143 4.51 12.36 -24.33
C GLU A 143 5.20 10.98 -24.48
N GLU A 144 5.93 10.52 -23.49
CA GLU A 144 6.62 9.22 -23.55
C GLU A 144 5.62 8.04 -23.57
N ARG A 145 4.50 8.14 -22.86
CA ARG A 145 3.44 7.13 -22.90
C ARG A 145 2.76 7.01 -24.25
N GLU A 146 2.58 8.14 -24.95
CA GLU A 146 2.02 8.14 -26.32
C GLU A 146 2.98 7.46 -27.30
N LYS A 147 4.30 7.69 -27.18
CA LYS A 147 5.30 7.02 -28.00
C LYS A 147 5.31 5.51 -27.78
N ASP A 148 5.31 5.06 -26.52
CA ASP A 148 5.26 3.63 -26.21
C ASP A 148 4.01 2.94 -26.76
N SER A 149 2.88 3.67 -26.83
CA SER A 149 1.63 3.15 -27.39
C SER A 149 1.68 3.00 -28.91
N THR A 150 2.40 3.88 -29.60
CA THR A 150 2.54 3.83 -31.08
C THR A 150 3.57 2.79 -31.54
N GLU A 151 4.63 2.54 -30.75
CA GLU A 151 5.61 1.50 -31.08
C GLU A 151 5.10 0.06 -30.86
N GLY A 152 4.03 -0.10 -30.06
CA GLY A 152 3.38 -1.39 -29.79
C GLY A 152 2.52 -1.90 -30.96
N ASP A 153 1.94 -1.01 -31.77
CA ASP A 153 1.04 -1.37 -32.87
C ASP A 153 1.79 -1.76 -34.14
N ASP A 154 2.97 -1.21 -34.39
CA ASP A 154 3.77 -1.52 -35.57
C ASP A 154 4.42 -2.93 -35.60
N LYS A 155 4.48 -3.59 -34.41
CA LYS A 155 5.06 -4.95 -34.33
C LYS A 155 4.05 -6.07 -34.61
N ASN A 156 2.77 -5.77 -34.76
CA ASN A 156 1.73 -6.78 -34.97
C ASN A 156 1.27 -6.93 -36.43
N GLU A 157 1.65 -6.02 -37.33
CA GLU A 157 1.29 -6.12 -38.74
C GLU A 157 2.26 -6.94 -39.61
N ASN A 158 3.41 -7.35 -39.12
CA ASN A 158 4.43 -8.08 -39.87
C ASN A 158 4.48 -9.60 -39.58
N LYS A 159 3.37 -10.19 -39.15
CA LYS A 159 3.18 -11.66 -39.03
C LYS A 159 1.85 -12.08 -39.66
N LYS A 160 1.77 -11.94 -40.98
CA LYS A 160 0.83 -12.69 -41.79
C LYS A 160 1.57 -13.30 -42.96
#